data_279b12642482c94a104143697df52991
#
_entry.id   279b12642482c94a104143697df52991
#
_cell.length_a   1.000
_cell.length_b   1.000
_cell.length_c   1.000
_cell.angle_alpha   90.00
_cell.angle_beta   90.00
_cell.angle_gamma   90.00
#
_symmetry.space_group_name_H-M   'P 1'
#
loop_
_entity.id
_entity.type
_entity.pdbx_description
1 polymer ?
#
loop_
_entity_poly.entity_id
_entity_poly.type
_entity_poly.pdbx_seq_one_letter_code
_entity_poly.pdbx_strand_id
1 'polypeptide(L)'
;MRILHTADWHLGKIVNDFSMLEDQRYYLTNLIELLKDKEIDAIIMAGDLYDRALPPKEAVALANRTLTRMQNQIAVPEIVIAA
;
A
#
# COMPACT_ATOMS: atom_id res chain seq x y z
N MET A 1 -10.06 -14.36 13.39
CA MET A 1 -9.34 -13.91 12.19
C MET A 1 -9.45 -12.39 12.05
N ARG A 2 -8.35 -11.73 11.76
CA ARG A 2 -8.33 -10.28 11.62
C ARG A 2 -7.88 -9.92 10.21
N ILE A 3 -8.72 -9.19 9.48
CA ILE A 3 -8.48 -8.83 8.08
C ILE A 3 -8.41 -7.32 7.94
N LEU A 4 -7.36 -6.82 7.31
CA LEU A 4 -7.28 -5.42 6.91
C LEU A 4 -7.85 -5.29 5.50
N HIS A 5 -8.88 -4.49 5.35
CA HIS A 5 -9.42 -4.14 4.03
C HIS A 5 -9.01 -2.71 3.71
N THR A 6 -8.31 -2.55 2.61
CA THR A 6 -7.88 -1.23 2.15
C THR A 6 -8.20 -1.10 0.66
N ALA A 7 -8.27 0.12 0.15
CA ALA A 7 -8.69 0.34 -1.21
C ALA A 7 -8.15 1.66 -1.77
N ASP A 8 -8.05 1.70 -3.09
CA ASP A 8 -7.85 2.94 -3.85
C ASP A 8 -6.62 3.75 -3.41
N TRP A 9 -5.48 3.09 -3.32
CA TRP A 9 -4.25 3.79 -2.95
C TRP A 9 -3.82 4.82 -4.00
N HIS A 10 -4.11 4.58 -5.28
CA HIS A 10 -3.78 5.49 -6.38
C HIS A 10 -2.34 5.99 -6.34
N LEU A 11 -1.39 5.08 -6.17
CA LEU A 11 0.03 5.44 -6.06
C LEU A 11 0.52 6.13 -7.32
N GLY A 12 1.27 7.19 -7.13
CA GLY A 12 1.78 8.01 -8.22
C GLY A 12 0.85 9.13 -8.64
N LYS A 13 -0.23 9.38 -7.89
CA LYS A 13 -1.17 10.45 -8.20
C LYS A 13 -0.47 11.81 -8.23
N ILE A 14 -0.87 12.64 -9.22
CA ILE A 14 -0.36 14.00 -9.37
C ILE A 14 -1.52 14.97 -9.19
N VAL A 15 -1.34 15.96 -8.32
CA VAL A 15 -2.34 16.98 -8.06
C VAL A 15 -1.68 18.35 -8.27
N ASN A 16 -2.24 19.15 -9.19
CA ASN A 16 -1.70 20.48 -9.51
C ASN A 16 -0.21 20.45 -9.82
N ASP A 17 0.21 19.46 -10.64
CA ASP A 17 1.60 19.24 -11.05
C ASP A 17 2.53 18.79 -9.92
N PHE A 18 1.99 18.48 -8.73
CA PHE A 18 2.78 17.94 -7.63
C PHE A 18 2.51 16.45 -7.47
N SER A 19 3.60 15.67 -7.42
CA SER A 19 3.49 14.25 -7.13
C SER A 19 3.11 14.03 -5.68
N MET A 20 2.15 13.12 -5.44
CA MET A 20 1.72 12.77 -4.10
C MET A 20 2.52 11.61 -3.49
N LEU A 21 3.56 11.13 -4.17
CA LEU A 21 4.33 9.96 -3.73
C LEU A 21 4.93 10.12 -2.33
N GLU A 22 5.45 11.29 -2.00
CA GLU A 22 6.02 11.51 -0.66
C GLU A 22 4.96 11.42 0.42
N ASP A 23 3.79 12.04 0.20
CA ASP A 23 2.69 11.95 1.15
C ASP A 23 2.16 10.53 1.25
N GLN A 24 2.09 9.83 0.12
CA GLN A 24 1.63 8.45 0.08
C GLN A 24 2.61 7.52 0.80
N ARG A 25 3.91 7.73 0.63
CA ARG A 25 4.92 6.97 1.34
C ARG A 25 4.80 7.18 2.85
N TYR A 26 4.59 8.40 3.27
CA TYR A 26 4.41 8.74 4.68
C TYR A 26 3.18 8.05 5.26
N TYR A 27 2.07 8.10 4.53
CA TYR A 27 0.83 7.45 4.93
C TYR A 27 1.03 5.92 5.09
N LEU A 28 1.67 5.29 4.11
CA LEU A 28 1.87 3.85 4.13
C LEU A 28 2.83 3.43 5.25
N THR A 29 3.85 4.23 5.53
CA THR A 29 4.76 3.97 6.64
C THR A 29 4.01 4.01 7.97
N ASN A 30 3.14 5.01 8.15
CA ASN A 30 2.33 5.12 9.36
C ASN A 30 1.33 3.98 9.47
N LEU A 31 0.76 3.55 8.35
CA LEU A 31 -0.16 2.41 8.33
C LEU A 31 0.55 1.14 8.82
N ILE A 32 1.75 0.88 8.32
CA ILE A 32 2.53 -0.29 8.74
C ILE A 32 2.83 -0.23 10.24
N GLU A 33 3.23 0.93 10.74
CA GLU A 33 3.51 1.09 12.17
C GLU A 33 2.25 0.82 13.02
N LEU A 34 1.11 1.30 12.56
CA LEU A 34 -0.15 1.06 13.25
C LEU A 34 -0.51 -0.43 13.31
N LEU A 35 -0.17 -1.17 12.27
CA LEU A 35 -0.56 -2.58 12.16
C LEU A 35 0.37 -3.55 12.87
N LYS A 36 1.54 -3.11 13.31
CA LYS A 36 2.55 -4.00 13.90
C LYS A 36 2.05 -4.79 15.11
N ASP A 37 1.16 -4.21 15.90
CA ASP A 37 0.65 -4.85 17.11
C ASP A 37 -0.69 -5.54 16.91
N LYS A 38 -1.15 -5.70 15.68
CA LYS A 38 -2.53 -6.10 15.40
C LYS A 38 -2.71 -7.51 14.89
N GLU A 39 -1.73 -8.33 14.82
CA GLU A 39 -1.87 -9.72 14.38
C GLU A 39 -2.81 -9.88 13.17
N ILE A 40 -2.46 -9.24 12.06
CA ILE A 40 -3.26 -9.28 10.84
C ILE A 40 -3.06 -10.62 10.13
N ASP A 41 -4.16 -11.32 9.83
CA ASP A 41 -4.11 -12.62 9.14
C ASP A 41 -4.10 -12.46 7.62
N ALA A 42 -4.78 -11.43 7.11
CA ALA A 42 -4.84 -11.19 5.68
C ALA A 42 -5.02 -9.70 5.40
N ILE A 43 -4.51 -9.27 4.26
CA ILE A 43 -4.75 -7.92 3.75
C ILE A 43 -5.44 -8.05 2.41
N ILE A 44 -6.54 -7.34 2.23
CA ILE A 44 -7.26 -7.26 0.97
C ILE A 44 -7.13 -5.84 0.44
N MET A 45 -6.49 -5.71 -0.71
CA MET A 45 -6.38 -4.45 -1.43
C MET A 45 -7.39 -4.45 -2.56
N ALA A 46 -8.46 -3.68 -2.42
CA ALA A 46 -9.51 -3.59 -3.42
C ALA A 46 -9.43 -2.24 -4.12
N GLY A 47 -9.60 -2.24 -5.44
CA GLY A 47 -9.56 -1.03 -6.23
C GLY A 47 -8.17 -0.70 -6.75
N ASP A 48 -7.96 0.53 -7.17
CA ASP A 48 -6.78 0.95 -7.91
C ASP A 48 -5.53 1.09 -7.04
N LEU A 49 -4.59 0.16 -7.21
CA LEU A 49 -3.30 0.25 -6.52
C LEU A 49 -2.48 1.43 -7.08
N TYR A 50 -2.50 1.61 -8.40
CA TYR A 50 -1.82 2.71 -9.07
C TYR A 50 -2.82 3.69 -9.63
N ASP A 51 -2.43 4.96 -9.71
CA ASP A 51 -3.30 6.00 -10.25
C ASP A 51 -3.50 5.88 -11.76
N ARG A 52 -2.58 5.23 -12.45
CA ARG A 52 -2.67 5.03 -13.92
C ARG A 52 -2.30 3.62 -14.30
N ALA A 53 -2.74 3.23 -15.53
CA ALA A 53 -2.43 1.92 -16.09
C ALA A 53 -0.93 1.70 -16.30
N LEU A 54 -0.19 2.77 -16.64
CA LEU A 54 1.27 2.74 -16.76
C LEU A 54 1.85 3.61 -15.65
N PRO A 55 2.03 3.06 -14.45
CA PRO A 55 2.50 3.86 -13.31
C PRO A 55 3.97 4.26 -13.46
N PRO A 56 4.36 5.39 -12.86
CA PRO A 56 5.77 5.76 -12.84
C PRO A 56 6.58 4.74 -12.02
N LYS A 57 7.85 4.65 -12.35
CA LYS A 57 8.78 3.71 -11.72
C LYS A 57 8.79 3.84 -10.20
N GLU A 58 8.74 5.07 -9.70
CA GLU A 58 8.74 5.35 -8.27
C GLU A 58 7.49 4.82 -7.57
N ALA A 59 6.35 4.84 -8.25
CA ALA A 59 5.11 4.29 -7.69
C ALA A 59 5.20 2.77 -7.58
N VAL A 60 5.77 2.11 -8.58
CA VAL A 60 5.99 0.66 -8.54
C VAL A 60 6.94 0.29 -7.41
N ALA A 61 8.03 1.05 -7.26
CA ALA A 61 8.99 0.82 -6.18
C ALA A 61 8.35 0.98 -4.80
N LEU A 62 7.52 2.00 -4.64
CA LEU A 62 6.82 2.23 -3.37
C LEU A 62 5.86 1.07 -3.06
N ALA A 63 5.09 0.63 -4.04
CA ALA A 63 4.17 -0.50 -3.86
C ALA A 63 4.91 -1.76 -3.43
N ASN A 64 5.99 -2.10 -4.14
CA ASN A 64 6.77 -3.30 -3.84
C ASN A 64 7.38 -3.22 -2.45
N ARG A 65 7.93 -2.09 -2.07
CA ARG A 65 8.52 -1.89 -0.75
C ARG A 65 7.48 -2.02 0.35
N THR A 66 6.31 -1.41 0.16
CA THR A 66 5.24 -1.45 1.15
C THR A 66 4.74 -2.88 1.36
N LEU A 67 4.47 -3.60 0.28
CA LEU A 67 3.98 -4.98 0.37
C LEU A 67 5.01 -5.90 1.00
N THR A 68 6.29 -5.71 0.67
CA THR A 68 7.38 -6.48 1.27
C THR A 68 7.48 -6.23 2.77
N ARG A 69 7.35 -4.97 3.18
CA ARG A 69 7.35 -4.61 4.60
C ARG A 69 6.17 -5.23 5.35
N MET A 70 4.99 -5.28 4.71
CA MET A 70 3.83 -5.91 5.31
C MET A 70 4.07 -7.40 5.55
N GLN A 71 4.72 -8.08 4.61
CA GLN A 71 5.04 -9.49 4.77
C GLN A 71 6.09 -9.73 5.85
N ASN A 72 7.12 -8.90 5.90
CA ASN A 72 8.28 -9.13 6.77
C ASN A 72 8.12 -8.53 8.17
N GLN A 73 7.58 -7.32 8.27
CA GLN A 73 7.49 -6.61 9.56
C GLN A 73 6.20 -6.90 10.31
N ILE A 74 5.11 -7.14 9.60
CA ILE A 74 3.82 -7.47 10.20
C ILE A 74 3.58 -8.98 10.18
N ALA A 75 4.35 -9.68 9.34
CA ALA A 75 4.22 -11.13 9.16
C ALA A 75 2.83 -11.56 8.69
N VAL A 76 2.26 -10.80 7.75
CA VAL A 76 0.96 -11.11 7.20
C VAL A 76 1.09 -12.32 6.27
N PRO A 77 0.39 -13.43 6.53
CA PRO A 77 0.54 -14.62 5.70
C PRO A 77 -0.12 -14.52 4.32
N GLU A 78 -1.10 -13.63 4.14
CA GLU A 78 -1.84 -13.57 2.89
C GLU A 78 -2.12 -12.12 2.50
N ILE A 79 -1.78 -11.75 1.26
CA ILE A 79 -2.10 -10.44 0.69
C ILE A 79 -2.80 -10.67 -0.64
N VAL A 80 -4.02 -10.16 -0.78
CA VAL A 80 -4.82 -10.28 -2.00
C VAL A 80 -5.02 -8.90 -2.60
N ILE A 81 -4.67 -8.76 -3.87
CA ILE A 81 -4.86 -7.51 -4.60
C ILE A 81 -5.90 -7.75 -5.69
N ALA A 82 -7.01 -7.03 -5.61
CA ALA A 82 -8.08 -7.10 -6.59
C ALA A 82 -8.15 -5.77 -7.33
N ALA A 83 -8.10 -5.84 -8.64
CA ALA A 83 -8.17 -4.63 -9.48
C ALA A 83 -9.59 -4.09 -9.56
#